data_c739eaa7db2e55840c740f4b47194865
#
_entry.id   c739eaa7db2e55840c740f4b47194865
#
_cell.length_a   1.000
_cell.length_b   1.000
_cell.length_c   1.000
_cell.angle_alpha   90.00
_cell.angle_beta   90.00
_cell.angle_gamma   90.00
#
_symmetry.space_group_name_H-M   'P 1'
#
loop_
_entity.id
_entity.type
_entity.pdbx_description
1 polymer ?
#
loop_
_entity_poly.entity_id
_entity_poly.type
_entity_poly.pdbx_seq_one_letter_code
_entity_poly.pdbx_strand_id
1 'polypeptide(L)'
;MSSDLKSAIQKYEAIERSFIDQIENKYKLKFDKTGVFASTLNFSGDQSPFINFKSSACVACRTGINTNTTYLSLRCNKDCYFCFNPNQESYKKDIKRKFDAKSVANAVFKNNQFIKFVALTGGEPLLYKDDTLEFFSTIKSKNSSVHKRLYTNGEFLDASILKRLRDSGVDEIRISIKLEDGFDKQADIMEKIEIAKRYISYVIVEMPVIPHTAEQMKNIMRYLDIIGIDGINLLEFCFPLHNEQEYIKRGFLLKFPPFEVFYNYWYAGGLAISGSETEALSLLQFAKDEGLKMGVHYCSLANKHLGQIYRQNTAYPTEKWQYFSPKDYFLKTAKVFGDDVLKVKKILSENNISEYSENDEFNFLEFHPKYIPTFTNSDIQIGLSYYITEIKEGEIFLRELKIQEVAKIAKFSISDI
;
A
#
# COMPACT_ATOMS: atom_id res chain seq x y z
N MET A 1 28.59 -18.79 6.19
CA MET A 1 27.50 -18.29 7.07
C MET A 1 27.62 -19.00 8.41
N SER A 2 27.64 -18.26 9.53
CA SER A 2 27.65 -18.89 10.86
C SER A 2 26.39 -19.77 11.01
N SER A 3 26.50 -20.86 11.77
CA SER A 3 25.35 -21.77 11.98
C SER A 3 24.15 -21.02 12.55
N ASP A 4 24.39 -20.00 13.38
CA ASP A 4 23.37 -19.28 14.12
C ASP A 4 22.62 -18.25 13.27
N LEU A 5 23.32 -17.47 12.45
CA LEU A 5 22.67 -16.55 11.48
C LEU A 5 21.87 -17.35 10.45
N LYS A 6 22.43 -18.45 9.93
CA LYS A 6 21.71 -19.33 9.00
C LYS A 6 20.45 -19.91 9.64
N SER A 7 20.55 -20.37 10.88
CA SER A 7 19.41 -20.91 11.63
C SER A 7 18.32 -19.86 11.85
N ALA A 8 18.71 -18.62 12.17
CA ALA A 8 17.77 -17.51 12.33
C ALA A 8 17.03 -17.22 11.01
N ILE A 9 17.74 -17.12 9.88
CA ILE A 9 17.13 -16.91 8.55
C ILE A 9 16.14 -18.03 8.21
N GLN A 10 16.55 -19.30 8.42
CA GLN A 10 15.72 -20.46 8.13
C GLN A 10 14.38 -20.49 8.88
N LYS A 11 14.31 -19.90 10.09
CA LYS A 11 13.03 -19.78 10.83
C LYS A 11 12.02 -18.92 10.08
N TYR A 12 12.45 -17.79 9.52
CA TYR A 12 11.55 -16.90 8.75
C TYR A 12 11.18 -17.50 7.41
N GLU A 13 12.11 -18.16 6.72
CA GLU A 13 11.80 -18.92 5.51
C GLU A 13 10.79 -20.05 5.75
N ALA A 14 10.83 -20.69 6.92
CA ALA A 14 9.84 -21.72 7.28
C ALA A 14 8.44 -21.12 7.49
N ILE A 15 8.34 -19.93 8.10
CA ILE A 15 7.07 -19.19 8.24
C ILE A 15 6.50 -18.85 6.85
N GLU A 16 7.36 -18.36 5.97
CA GLU A 16 6.99 -18.04 4.58
C GLU A 16 6.46 -19.26 3.84
N ARG A 17 7.19 -20.36 3.87
CA ARG A 17 6.76 -21.64 3.24
C ARG A 17 5.43 -22.12 3.78
N SER A 18 5.26 -22.10 5.11
CA SER A 18 3.99 -22.49 5.75
C SER A 18 2.81 -21.64 5.29
N PHE A 19 3.00 -20.32 5.17
CA PHE A 19 1.96 -19.42 4.66
C PHE A 19 1.59 -19.74 3.21
N ILE A 20 2.60 -19.94 2.34
CA ILE A 20 2.40 -20.29 0.93
C ILE A 20 1.60 -21.59 0.81
N ASP A 21 1.99 -22.62 1.54
CA ASP A 21 1.31 -23.91 1.52
C ASP A 21 -0.14 -23.80 1.99
N GLN A 22 -0.40 -22.99 3.03
CA GLN A 22 -1.76 -22.74 3.52
C GLN A 22 -2.63 -22.06 2.46
N ILE A 23 -2.11 -21.04 1.78
CA ILE A 23 -2.85 -20.30 0.74
C ILE A 23 -3.11 -21.22 -0.46
N GLU A 24 -2.10 -21.92 -0.96
CA GLU A 24 -2.25 -22.85 -2.10
C GLU A 24 -3.24 -23.97 -1.79
N ASN A 25 -3.20 -24.51 -0.56
CA ASN A 25 -4.11 -25.58 -0.15
C ASN A 25 -5.55 -25.07 0.01
N LYS A 26 -5.73 -23.88 0.58
CA LYS A 26 -7.06 -23.32 0.85
C LYS A 26 -7.76 -22.86 -0.43
N TYR A 27 -7.08 -22.11 -1.28
CA TYR A 27 -7.70 -21.41 -2.41
C TYR A 27 -7.42 -22.10 -3.77
N LYS A 28 -6.52 -23.10 -3.81
CA LYS A 28 -6.09 -23.78 -5.04
C LYS A 28 -5.46 -22.84 -6.09
N LEU A 29 -5.09 -21.63 -5.69
CA LEU A 29 -4.29 -20.69 -6.46
C LEU A 29 -2.81 -20.93 -6.21
N LYS A 30 -2.00 -20.90 -7.28
CA LYS A 30 -0.56 -21.13 -7.22
C LYS A 30 0.22 -19.85 -7.20
N PHE A 31 1.37 -19.86 -6.50
CA PHE A 31 2.33 -18.78 -6.57
C PHE A 31 3.22 -18.94 -7.81
N ASP A 32 3.54 -17.81 -8.43
CA ASP A 32 4.48 -17.74 -9.55
C ASP A 32 5.92 -17.83 -9.05
N LYS A 33 6.44 -19.03 -9.00
CA LYS A 33 7.82 -19.32 -8.56
C LYS A 33 8.86 -19.22 -9.69
N THR A 34 8.50 -18.70 -10.87
CA THR A 34 9.41 -18.62 -12.02
C THR A 34 10.50 -17.58 -11.85
N GLY A 35 10.38 -16.70 -10.85
CA GLY A 35 11.40 -15.68 -10.53
C GLY A 35 11.53 -14.57 -11.55
N VAL A 36 10.59 -14.44 -12.47
CA VAL A 36 10.53 -13.31 -13.41
C VAL A 36 10.05 -12.07 -12.67
N PHE A 37 10.91 -11.54 -11.81
CA PHE A 37 10.67 -10.23 -11.20
C PHE A 37 11.03 -9.14 -12.21
N ALA A 38 10.07 -8.33 -12.54
CA ALA A 38 10.21 -7.26 -13.49
C ALA A 38 10.92 -6.03 -12.95
N SER A 39 12.06 -6.15 -12.39
CA SER A 39 12.82 -4.98 -11.95
C SER A 39 13.86 -4.51 -12.99
N THR A 40 13.58 -4.62 -14.27
CA THR A 40 14.38 -3.93 -15.30
C THR A 40 14.02 -2.44 -15.40
N LEU A 41 12.86 -2.04 -14.88
CA LEU A 41 12.44 -0.64 -14.82
C LEU A 41 12.81 -0.08 -13.44
N ASN A 42 13.95 0.62 -13.40
CA ASN A 42 14.50 1.17 -12.17
C ASN A 42 13.78 2.48 -11.79
N PHE A 43 12.65 2.37 -11.10
CA PHE A 43 12.00 3.50 -10.43
C PHE A 43 12.56 3.71 -9.01
N SER A 44 13.87 3.53 -8.82
CA SER A 44 14.62 3.84 -7.58
C SER A 44 14.09 3.17 -6.29
N GLY A 45 13.46 1.99 -6.38
CA GLY A 45 12.95 1.27 -5.22
C GLY A 45 11.75 1.94 -4.53
N ASP A 46 11.11 2.93 -5.16
CA ASP A 46 9.87 3.53 -4.64
C ASP A 46 8.71 2.55 -4.83
N GLN A 47 8.05 2.19 -3.75
CA GLN A 47 6.87 1.32 -3.76
C GLN A 47 5.62 1.99 -4.36
N SER A 48 5.72 3.25 -4.71
CA SER A 48 4.62 4.08 -5.22
C SER A 48 5.13 5.12 -6.22
N PRO A 49 5.86 4.68 -7.29
CA PRO A 49 6.43 5.58 -8.28
C PRO A 49 5.33 6.29 -9.06
N PHE A 50 5.65 7.48 -9.54
CA PHE A 50 4.74 8.29 -10.34
C PHE A 50 5.50 9.16 -11.32
N ILE A 51 4.78 9.66 -12.33
CA ILE A 51 5.22 10.70 -13.25
C ILE A 51 4.22 11.85 -13.24
N ASN A 52 4.71 13.06 -13.56
CA ASN A 52 3.97 14.33 -13.65
C ASN A 52 3.25 14.71 -12.34
N PHE A 53 2.19 14.04 -11.96
CA PHE A 53 1.33 14.40 -10.82
C PHE A 53 0.99 13.20 -9.95
N LYS A 54 0.98 13.42 -8.64
CA LYS A 54 0.48 12.51 -7.62
C LYS A 54 -0.37 13.29 -6.65
N SER A 55 -1.61 12.87 -6.42
CA SER A 55 -2.50 13.52 -5.46
C SER A 55 -1.85 13.65 -4.08
N SER A 56 -2.00 14.81 -3.46
CA SER A 56 -1.54 15.05 -2.08
C SER A 56 -2.17 14.07 -1.08
N ALA A 57 -3.40 13.62 -1.36
CA ALA A 57 -4.04 12.57 -0.58
C ALA A 57 -3.34 11.21 -0.70
N CYS A 58 -2.76 10.88 -1.88
CA CYS A 58 -1.94 9.68 -2.04
C CYS A 58 -0.61 9.78 -1.29
N VAL A 59 0.00 10.97 -1.26
CA VAL A 59 1.21 11.23 -0.45
C VAL A 59 0.91 11.02 1.03
N ALA A 60 -0.16 11.60 1.54
CA ALA A 60 -0.58 11.46 2.95
C ALA A 60 -0.97 10.02 3.32
N CYS A 61 -1.45 9.24 2.35
CA CYS A 61 -1.85 7.84 2.55
C CYS A 61 -0.69 6.95 3.02
N ARG A 62 0.58 7.25 2.65
CA ARG A 62 1.75 6.46 3.07
C ARG A 62 1.90 6.35 4.58
N THR A 63 1.66 7.43 5.31
CA THR A 63 1.73 7.44 6.78
C THR A 63 0.37 7.27 7.43
N GLY A 64 -0.70 7.58 6.71
CA GLY A 64 -2.06 7.63 7.24
C GLY A 64 -2.30 8.77 8.24
N ILE A 65 -1.33 9.67 8.43
CA ILE A 65 -1.47 10.80 9.36
C ILE A 65 -2.49 11.80 8.81
N ASN A 66 -3.39 12.25 9.68
CA ASN A 66 -4.42 13.25 9.36
C ASN A 66 -5.28 12.87 8.15
N THR A 67 -5.42 11.57 7.86
CA THR A 67 -6.28 11.03 6.83
C THR A 67 -7.40 10.19 7.45
N ASN A 68 -8.58 10.24 6.83
CA ASN A 68 -9.68 9.35 7.17
C ASN A 68 -10.35 8.84 5.88
N THR A 69 -10.61 7.56 5.82
CA THR A 69 -11.40 6.94 4.76
C THR A 69 -12.56 6.21 5.41
N THR A 70 -13.78 6.54 5.02
CA THR A 70 -15.01 6.02 5.61
C THR A 70 -16.06 5.70 4.55
N TYR A 71 -17.17 5.13 4.96
CA TYR A 71 -18.29 4.78 4.10
C TYR A 71 -19.64 5.01 4.80
N LEU A 72 -20.69 5.20 4.01
CA LEU A 72 -22.07 5.25 4.50
C LEU A 72 -22.75 3.87 4.39
N SER A 73 -22.36 3.06 3.41
CA SER A 73 -22.81 1.70 3.21
C SER A 73 -21.78 0.92 2.38
N LEU A 74 -21.78 -0.41 2.52
CA LEU A 74 -21.02 -1.29 1.61
C LEU A 74 -21.87 -1.81 0.44
N ARG A 75 -23.11 -1.33 0.29
CA ARG A 75 -23.97 -1.68 -0.85
C ARG A 75 -23.41 -1.07 -2.14
N CYS A 76 -23.37 -1.88 -3.20
CA CYS A 76 -22.94 -1.48 -4.53
C CYS A 76 -23.93 -2.00 -5.59
N ASN A 77 -23.98 -1.32 -6.73
CA ASN A 77 -24.71 -1.75 -7.94
C ASN A 77 -23.85 -2.60 -8.88
N LYS A 78 -22.56 -2.84 -8.53
CA LYS A 78 -21.63 -3.71 -9.24
C LYS A 78 -21.27 -4.93 -8.40
N ASP A 79 -20.94 -6.02 -9.07
CA ASP A 79 -20.44 -7.26 -8.48
C ASP A 79 -19.06 -7.62 -9.09
N CYS A 80 -18.05 -6.80 -8.76
CA CYS A 80 -16.70 -7.02 -9.25
C CYS A 80 -16.07 -8.22 -8.55
N TYR A 81 -15.62 -9.23 -9.29
CA TYR A 81 -15.01 -10.44 -8.73
C TYR A 81 -13.76 -10.17 -7.86
N PHE A 82 -13.10 -9.05 -8.08
CA PHE A 82 -11.90 -8.60 -7.34
C PHE A 82 -12.21 -7.61 -6.20
N CYS A 83 -13.48 -7.40 -5.87
CA CYS A 83 -13.83 -6.47 -4.79
C CYS A 83 -13.36 -7.01 -3.44
N PHE A 84 -12.58 -6.23 -2.69
CA PHE A 84 -12.08 -6.62 -1.36
C PHE A 84 -13.06 -6.29 -0.21
N ASN A 85 -14.14 -5.56 -0.46
CA ASN A 85 -15.12 -5.22 0.59
C ASN A 85 -15.65 -6.44 1.36
N PRO A 86 -15.90 -7.60 0.72
CA PRO A 86 -16.32 -8.82 1.42
C PRO A 86 -15.36 -9.32 2.50
N ASN A 87 -14.08 -8.90 2.48
CA ASN A 87 -13.09 -9.26 3.51
C ASN A 87 -13.29 -8.52 4.84
N GLN A 88 -14.10 -7.46 4.85
CA GLN A 88 -14.38 -6.74 6.09
C GLN A 88 -15.29 -7.58 7.00
N GLU A 89 -14.94 -7.71 8.27
CA GLU A 89 -15.70 -8.51 9.26
C GLU A 89 -17.17 -8.12 9.32
N SER A 90 -17.46 -6.81 9.20
CA SER A 90 -18.81 -6.26 9.25
C SER A 90 -19.56 -6.30 7.92
N TYR A 91 -18.96 -6.79 6.81
CA TYR A 91 -19.50 -6.70 5.47
C TYR A 91 -20.96 -7.17 5.34
N LYS A 92 -21.27 -8.39 5.83
CA LYS A 92 -22.63 -8.97 5.74
C LYS A 92 -23.69 -8.11 6.44
N LYS A 93 -23.30 -7.31 7.43
CA LYS A 93 -24.16 -6.38 8.15
C LYS A 93 -24.23 -5.04 7.44
N ASP A 94 -23.08 -4.52 7.01
CA ASP A 94 -22.93 -3.17 6.47
C ASP A 94 -23.40 -3.03 5.02
N ILE A 95 -23.49 -4.13 4.27
CA ILE A 95 -24.12 -4.14 2.95
C ILE A 95 -25.64 -3.95 3.03
N LYS A 96 -26.26 -4.29 4.19
CA LYS A 96 -27.72 -4.22 4.41
C LYS A 96 -28.16 -2.94 5.10
N ARG A 97 -27.23 -2.13 5.59
CA ARG A 97 -27.51 -0.89 6.33
C ARG A 97 -26.85 0.32 5.69
N LYS A 98 -27.38 1.48 6.02
CA LYS A 98 -26.79 2.79 5.74
C LYS A 98 -26.58 3.52 7.06
N PHE A 99 -25.43 4.10 7.23
CA PHE A 99 -25.10 4.95 8.38
C PHE A 99 -25.62 6.37 8.14
N ASP A 100 -25.96 7.06 9.23
CA ASP A 100 -26.32 8.47 9.18
C ASP A 100 -25.13 9.34 8.77
N ALA A 101 -25.32 10.12 7.70
CA ALA A 101 -24.25 10.90 7.08
C ALA A 101 -23.60 11.92 8.01
N LYS A 102 -24.44 12.64 8.81
CA LYS A 102 -23.96 13.62 9.79
C LYS A 102 -23.16 12.97 10.90
N SER A 103 -23.65 11.84 11.41
CA SER A 103 -22.97 11.09 12.47
C SER A 103 -21.60 10.59 12.01
N VAL A 104 -21.50 10.03 10.79
CA VAL A 104 -20.22 9.59 10.22
C VAL A 104 -19.26 10.78 10.02
N ALA A 105 -19.74 11.90 9.46
CA ALA A 105 -18.93 13.10 9.28
C ALA A 105 -18.44 13.67 10.64
N ASN A 106 -19.29 13.67 11.65
CA ASN A 106 -18.92 14.12 12.99
C ASN A 106 -17.86 13.23 13.65
N ALA A 107 -17.95 11.92 13.46
CA ALA A 107 -16.99 10.94 13.99
C ALA A 107 -15.57 11.15 13.44
N VAL A 108 -15.44 11.64 12.20
CA VAL A 108 -14.12 11.98 11.60
C VAL A 108 -13.35 12.95 12.48
N PHE A 109 -13.99 14.03 12.94
CA PHE A 109 -13.33 15.06 13.75
C PHE A 109 -13.21 14.66 15.23
N LYS A 110 -14.12 13.83 15.74
CA LYS A 110 -14.03 13.31 17.10
C LYS A 110 -12.77 12.48 17.30
N ASN A 111 -12.40 11.71 16.29
CA ASN A 111 -11.24 10.83 16.33
C ASN A 111 -9.92 11.55 16.03
N ASN A 112 -9.96 12.62 15.23
CA ASN A 112 -8.78 13.43 14.89
C ASN A 112 -9.17 14.86 14.53
N GLN A 113 -8.88 15.82 15.42
CA GLN A 113 -9.15 17.24 15.19
C GLN A 113 -8.21 17.87 14.13
N PHE A 114 -7.07 17.25 13.83
CA PHE A 114 -6.08 17.70 12.84
C PHE A 114 -6.26 17.10 11.47
N ILE A 115 -7.44 16.52 11.20
CA ILE A 115 -7.73 15.88 9.91
C ILE A 115 -7.51 16.84 8.73
N LYS A 116 -6.82 16.38 7.70
CA LYS A 116 -6.51 17.15 6.48
C LYS A 116 -7.14 16.51 5.23
N PHE A 117 -7.34 15.21 5.22
CA PHE A 117 -7.85 14.47 4.09
C PHE A 117 -8.99 13.55 4.54
N VAL A 118 -10.14 13.68 3.90
CA VAL A 118 -11.30 12.81 4.14
C VAL A 118 -11.74 12.18 2.83
N ALA A 119 -11.95 10.89 2.84
CA ALA A 119 -12.46 10.14 1.69
C ALA A 119 -13.77 9.44 2.04
N LEU A 120 -14.74 9.52 1.14
CA LEU A 120 -15.94 8.70 1.15
C LEU A 120 -15.82 7.61 0.09
N THR A 121 -15.93 6.36 0.50
CA THR A 121 -15.85 5.16 -0.31
C THR A 121 -16.92 4.15 0.12
N GLY A 122 -16.66 2.87 0.04
CA GLY A 122 -17.54 1.80 0.51
C GLY A 122 -17.97 0.89 -0.63
N GLY A 123 -19.28 0.72 -0.81
CA GLY A 123 -19.86 0.16 -2.03
C GLY A 123 -19.87 1.22 -3.13
N GLU A 124 -21.07 1.72 -3.48
CA GLU A 124 -21.21 2.88 -4.35
C GLU A 124 -21.89 4.01 -3.57
N PRO A 125 -21.17 5.09 -3.19
CA PRO A 125 -21.73 6.18 -2.40
C PRO A 125 -22.90 6.89 -3.09
N LEU A 126 -22.89 6.99 -4.43
CA LEU A 126 -23.92 7.69 -5.19
C LEU A 126 -25.23 6.90 -5.34
N LEU A 127 -25.32 5.67 -4.79
CA LEU A 127 -26.63 5.05 -4.50
C LEU A 127 -27.45 5.88 -3.49
N TYR A 128 -26.75 6.66 -2.67
CA TYR A 128 -27.30 7.51 -1.62
C TYR A 128 -26.86 8.97 -1.83
N LYS A 129 -27.28 9.56 -2.96
CA LYS A 129 -26.80 10.88 -3.42
C LYS A 129 -26.94 11.96 -2.35
N ASP A 130 -28.12 12.09 -1.74
CA ASP A 130 -28.39 13.14 -0.76
C ASP A 130 -27.58 12.96 0.53
N ASP A 131 -27.44 11.73 1.02
CA ASP A 131 -26.57 11.43 2.17
C ASP A 131 -25.09 11.69 1.86
N THR A 132 -24.63 11.38 0.65
CA THR A 132 -23.27 11.68 0.19
C THR A 132 -23.00 13.19 0.20
N LEU A 133 -23.95 13.99 -0.29
CA LEU A 133 -23.86 15.45 -0.27
C LEU A 133 -23.92 16.00 1.16
N GLU A 134 -24.78 15.46 2.00
CA GLU A 134 -24.86 15.84 3.43
C GLU A 134 -23.57 15.53 4.17
N PHE A 135 -22.93 14.39 3.93
CA PHE A 135 -21.64 14.04 4.49
C PHE A 135 -20.59 15.11 4.16
N PHE A 136 -20.41 15.44 2.87
CA PHE A 136 -19.40 16.41 2.45
C PHE A 136 -19.73 17.84 2.91
N SER A 137 -20.99 18.24 2.87
CA SER A 137 -21.44 19.55 3.40
C SER A 137 -21.14 19.67 4.91
N THR A 138 -21.34 18.59 5.66
CA THR A 138 -21.05 18.56 7.10
C THR A 138 -19.53 18.67 7.35
N ILE A 139 -18.69 17.96 6.59
CA ILE A 139 -17.22 18.11 6.66
C ILE A 139 -16.82 19.56 6.33
N LYS A 140 -17.33 20.13 5.23
CA LYS A 140 -17.05 21.49 4.78
C LYS A 140 -17.44 22.53 5.84
N SER A 141 -18.60 22.38 6.48
CA SER A 141 -19.08 23.31 7.50
C SER A 141 -18.21 23.32 8.77
N LYS A 142 -17.60 22.19 9.11
CA LYS A 142 -16.71 22.07 10.27
C LYS A 142 -15.29 22.57 9.99
N ASN A 143 -14.76 22.23 8.84
CA ASN A 143 -13.46 22.69 8.38
C ASN A 143 -13.39 22.68 6.86
N SER A 144 -13.51 23.84 6.24
CA SER A 144 -13.51 23.99 4.78
C SER A 144 -12.15 23.64 4.14
N SER A 145 -11.04 23.70 4.91
CA SER A 145 -9.70 23.41 4.42
C SER A 145 -9.39 21.90 4.29
N VAL A 146 -10.25 21.05 4.84
CA VAL A 146 -10.11 19.59 4.67
C VAL A 146 -10.29 19.23 3.20
N HIS A 147 -9.34 18.51 2.63
CA HIS A 147 -9.46 17.97 1.27
C HIS A 147 -10.43 16.77 1.25
N LYS A 148 -11.51 16.91 0.49
CA LYS A 148 -12.64 15.98 0.44
C LYS A 148 -12.62 15.19 -0.87
N ARG A 149 -12.58 13.87 -0.76
CA ARG A 149 -12.44 12.95 -1.87
C ARG A 149 -13.60 11.95 -1.93
N LEU A 150 -14.20 11.81 -3.11
CA LEU A 150 -15.24 10.82 -3.40
C LEU A 150 -14.68 9.71 -4.29
N TYR A 151 -14.94 8.45 -3.94
CA TYR A 151 -14.76 7.29 -4.82
C TYR A 151 -16.10 6.83 -5.39
N THR A 152 -16.17 6.57 -6.70
CA THR A 152 -17.39 6.11 -7.37
C THR A 152 -17.08 5.27 -8.60
N ASN A 153 -17.98 4.39 -8.97
CA ASN A 153 -17.91 3.67 -10.25
C ASN A 153 -18.41 4.53 -11.44
N GLY A 154 -18.88 5.75 -11.19
CA GLY A 154 -19.25 6.73 -12.20
C GLY A 154 -20.65 6.58 -12.79
N GLU A 155 -21.36 5.46 -12.60
CA GLU A 155 -22.65 5.22 -13.26
C GLU A 155 -23.72 6.27 -12.94
N PHE A 156 -23.70 6.83 -11.73
CA PHE A 156 -24.69 7.81 -11.26
C PHE A 156 -24.26 9.26 -11.45
N LEU A 157 -23.17 9.51 -12.16
CA LEU A 157 -22.70 10.86 -12.46
C LEU A 157 -23.51 11.47 -13.61
N ASP A 158 -23.85 12.73 -13.43
CA ASP A 158 -24.36 13.66 -14.43
C ASP A 158 -23.97 15.09 -14.03
N ALA A 159 -24.22 16.05 -14.91
CA ALA A 159 -23.89 17.46 -14.66
C ALA A 159 -24.58 18.01 -13.39
N SER A 160 -25.79 17.56 -13.08
CA SER A 160 -26.56 17.99 -11.90
C SER A 160 -25.90 17.53 -10.60
N ILE A 161 -25.58 16.22 -10.50
CA ILE A 161 -24.94 15.67 -9.29
C ILE A 161 -23.51 16.20 -9.13
N LEU A 162 -22.76 16.38 -10.22
CA LEU A 162 -21.40 16.94 -10.18
C LEU A 162 -21.40 18.38 -9.68
N LYS A 163 -22.36 19.20 -10.12
CA LYS A 163 -22.55 20.56 -9.57
C LYS A 163 -22.84 20.52 -8.07
N ARG A 164 -23.75 19.66 -7.62
CA ARG A 164 -24.09 19.51 -6.19
C ARG A 164 -22.89 19.00 -5.36
N LEU A 165 -22.10 18.07 -5.90
CA LEU A 165 -20.86 17.58 -5.25
C LEU A 165 -19.85 18.71 -5.08
N ARG A 166 -19.60 19.53 -6.11
CA ARG A 166 -18.77 20.73 -6.02
C ARG A 166 -19.30 21.68 -4.93
N ASP A 167 -20.58 21.97 -4.95
CA ASP A 167 -21.21 22.91 -4.02
C ASP A 167 -21.16 22.40 -2.58
N SER A 168 -21.21 21.08 -2.35
CA SER A 168 -20.98 20.43 -1.05
C SER A 168 -19.50 20.39 -0.64
N GLY A 169 -18.60 20.77 -1.55
CA GLY A 169 -17.17 20.95 -1.29
C GLY A 169 -16.29 19.74 -1.61
N VAL A 170 -16.71 18.85 -2.49
CA VAL A 170 -15.84 17.78 -3.01
C VAL A 170 -14.71 18.40 -3.82
N ASP A 171 -13.48 18.12 -3.43
CA ASP A 171 -12.26 18.65 -4.06
C ASP A 171 -11.71 17.67 -5.10
N GLU A 172 -11.82 16.37 -4.85
CA GLU A 172 -11.28 15.30 -5.68
C GLU A 172 -12.32 14.19 -5.91
N ILE A 173 -12.49 13.76 -7.15
CA ILE A 173 -13.30 12.59 -7.48
C ILE A 173 -12.41 11.51 -8.10
N ARG A 174 -12.62 10.28 -7.66
CA ARG A 174 -11.95 9.09 -8.20
C ARG A 174 -12.95 8.17 -8.84
N ILE A 175 -12.81 7.99 -10.14
CA ILE A 175 -13.76 7.24 -10.95
C ILE A 175 -13.09 5.96 -11.44
N SER A 176 -13.77 4.82 -11.30
CA SER A 176 -13.28 3.54 -11.78
C SER A 176 -13.84 3.23 -13.17
N ILE A 177 -12.96 2.93 -14.13
CA ILE A 177 -13.35 2.31 -15.40
C ILE A 177 -13.22 0.79 -15.22
N LYS A 178 -14.24 0.02 -15.57
CA LYS A 178 -14.21 -1.44 -15.49
C LYS A 178 -13.88 -2.03 -16.84
N LEU A 179 -12.74 -2.75 -16.91
CA LEU A 179 -12.29 -3.36 -18.17
C LEU A 179 -13.20 -4.51 -18.64
N GLU A 180 -13.92 -5.13 -17.70
CA GLU A 180 -14.90 -6.18 -18.03
C GLU A 180 -16.25 -5.64 -18.54
N ASP A 181 -16.52 -4.36 -18.38
CA ASP A 181 -17.73 -3.73 -18.96
C ASP A 181 -17.56 -3.65 -20.49
N GLY A 182 -18.65 -3.85 -21.23
CA GLY A 182 -18.64 -3.70 -22.67
C GLY A 182 -18.29 -2.28 -23.12
N PHE A 183 -17.89 -2.14 -24.38
CA PHE A 183 -17.42 -0.87 -24.96
C PHE A 183 -18.36 0.32 -24.69
N ASP A 184 -19.67 0.15 -24.85
CA ASP A 184 -20.66 1.22 -24.67
C ASP A 184 -20.68 1.74 -23.23
N LYS A 185 -20.55 0.83 -22.24
CA LYS A 185 -20.47 1.25 -20.83
C LYS A 185 -19.17 1.94 -20.49
N GLN A 186 -18.08 1.48 -21.05
CA GLN A 186 -16.78 2.17 -20.87
C GLN A 186 -16.82 3.57 -21.48
N ALA A 187 -17.41 3.72 -22.68
CA ALA A 187 -17.57 5.00 -23.35
C ALA A 187 -18.47 5.96 -22.54
N ASP A 188 -19.58 5.47 -21.98
CA ASP A 188 -20.46 6.26 -21.08
C ASP A 188 -19.70 6.77 -19.85
N ILE A 189 -18.88 5.93 -19.21
CA ILE A 189 -18.07 6.37 -18.06
C ILE A 189 -17.01 7.38 -18.49
N MET A 190 -16.37 7.21 -19.65
CA MET A 190 -15.39 8.18 -20.16
C MET A 190 -16.01 9.54 -20.44
N GLU A 191 -17.21 9.60 -21.00
CA GLU A 191 -17.97 10.85 -21.17
C GLU A 191 -18.27 11.51 -19.81
N LYS A 192 -18.68 10.74 -18.83
CA LYS A 192 -18.92 11.26 -17.46
C LYS A 192 -17.66 11.77 -16.78
N ILE A 193 -16.50 11.16 -17.06
CA ILE A 193 -15.19 11.67 -16.60
C ILE A 193 -14.89 13.04 -17.24
N GLU A 194 -15.12 13.19 -18.53
CA GLU A 194 -14.97 14.48 -19.22
C GLU A 194 -15.89 15.55 -18.64
N ILE A 195 -17.16 15.21 -18.38
CA ILE A 195 -18.09 16.14 -17.73
C ILE A 195 -17.58 16.49 -16.32
N ALA A 196 -17.07 15.53 -15.55
CA ALA A 196 -16.57 15.77 -14.19
C ALA A 196 -15.48 16.82 -14.13
N LYS A 197 -14.60 16.92 -15.15
CA LYS A 197 -13.54 17.95 -15.24
C LYS A 197 -14.06 19.37 -15.24
N ARG A 198 -15.31 19.59 -15.67
CA ARG A 198 -15.93 20.92 -15.69
C ARG A 198 -16.41 21.39 -14.31
N TYR A 199 -16.54 20.47 -13.36
CA TYR A 199 -17.14 20.74 -12.04
C TYR A 199 -16.19 20.51 -10.87
N ILE A 200 -15.32 19.51 -10.92
CA ILE A 200 -14.47 19.08 -9.79
C ILE A 200 -13.02 19.45 -10.07
N SER A 201 -12.35 19.96 -9.05
CA SER A 201 -10.97 20.47 -9.16
C SER A 201 -9.96 19.41 -9.54
N TYR A 202 -10.10 18.20 -8.99
CA TYR A 202 -9.22 17.06 -9.28
C TYR A 202 -10.05 15.85 -9.71
N VAL A 203 -9.84 15.40 -10.94
CA VAL A 203 -10.47 14.20 -11.50
C VAL A 203 -9.41 13.15 -11.76
N ILE A 204 -9.49 12.05 -11.04
CA ILE A 204 -8.52 10.95 -11.11
C ILE A 204 -9.28 9.67 -11.47
N VAL A 205 -8.74 8.91 -12.41
CA VAL A 205 -9.20 7.55 -12.68
C VAL A 205 -8.45 6.59 -11.78
N GLU A 206 -9.13 5.59 -11.23
CA GLU A 206 -8.53 4.59 -10.36
C GLU A 206 -8.88 3.19 -10.84
N MET A 207 -7.88 2.44 -11.30
CA MET A 207 -8.07 1.14 -11.93
C MET A 207 -7.06 0.11 -11.43
N PRO A 208 -7.49 -1.16 -11.19
CA PRO A 208 -6.55 -2.26 -11.03
C PRO A 208 -5.86 -2.56 -12.37
N VAL A 209 -4.56 -2.84 -12.33
CA VAL A 209 -3.80 -3.30 -13.49
C VAL A 209 -3.91 -4.82 -13.57
N ILE A 210 -4.92 -5.28 -14.32
CA ILE A 210 -5.17 -6.71 -14.52
C ILE A 210 -4.13 -7.22 -15.52
N PRO A 211 -3.38 -8.31 -15.23
CA PRO A 211 -2.40 -8.86 -16.16
C PRO A 211 -2.99 -9.13 -17.55
N HIS A 212 -2.20 -8.86 -18.58
CA HIS A 212 -2.55 -9.00 -20.02
C HIS A 212 -3.54 -7.94 -20.55
N THR A 213 -3.72 -6.81 -19.85
CA THR A 213 -4.59 -5.72 -20.31
C THR A 213 -3.81 -4.46 -20.73
N ALA A 214 -2.49 -4.51 -20.81
CA ALA A 214 -1.63 -3.35 -21.04
C ALA A 214 -2.03 -2.52 -22.27
N GLU A 215 -2.34 -3.14 -23.41
CA GLU A 215 -2.74 -2.41 -24.61
C GLU A 215 -4.08 -1.68 -24.46
N GLN A 216 -5.04 -2.31 -23.81
CA GLN A 216 -6.31 -1.66 -23.50
C GLN A 216 -6.10 -0.48 -22.55
N MET A 217 -5.26 -0.65 -21.53
CA MET A 217 -4.89 0.40 -20.58
C MET A 217 -4.19 1.59 -21.29
N LYS A 218 -3.27 1.33 -22.20
CA LYS A 218 -2.59 2.39 -23.00
C LYS A 218 -3.59 3.22 -23.79
N ASN A 219 -4.56 2.59 -24.44
CA ASN A 219 -5.60 3.29 -25.19
C ASN A 219 -6.48 4.16 -24.27
N ILE A 220 -6.86 3.65 -23.11
CA ILE A 220 -7.59 4.42 -22.10
C ILE A 220 -6.73 5.61 -21.65
N MET A 221 -5.45 5.40 -21.35
CA MET A 221 -4.54 6.47 -20.89
C MET A 221 -4.38 7.58 -21.92
N ARG A 222 -4.24 7.25 -23.23
CA ARG A 222 -4.20 8.26 -24.30
C ARG A 222 -5.48 9.11 -24.34
N TYR A 223 -6.65 8.45 -24.24
CA TYR A 223 -7.92 9.16 -24.23
C TYR A 223 -8.05 10.07 -23.01
N LEU A 224 -7.70 9.57 -21.81
CA LEU A 224 -7.75 10.33 -20.56
C LEU A 224 -6.79 11.55 -20.59
N ASP A 225 -5.64 11.43 -21.23
CA ASP A 225 -4.69 12.54 -21.43
C ASP A 225 -5.26 13.60 -22.37
N ILE A 226 -5.93 13.17 -23.46
CA ILE A 226 -6.58 14.09 -24.43
C ILE A 226 -7.68 14.93 -23.75
N ILE A 227 -8.51 14.31 -22.90
CA ILE A 227 -9.55 15.04 -22.17
C ILE A 227 -9.01 15.84 -20.96
N GLY A 228 -7.72 15.71 -20.67
CA GLY A 228 -7.01 16.53 -19.69
C GLY A 228 -7.38 16.26 -18.24
N ILE A 229 -7.57 14.99 -17.84
CA ILE A 229 -7.75 14.66 -16.43
C ILE A 229 -6.45 14.90 -15.65
N ASP A 230 -6.56 14.98 -14.32
CA ASP A 230 -5.40 15.26 -13.47
C ASP A 230 -4.50 14.02 -13.33
N GLY A 231 -5.06 12.81 -13.37
CA GLY A 231 -4.22 11.61 -13.34
C GLY A 231 -4.97 10.28 -13.30
N ILE A 232 -4.18 9.22 -13.36
CA ILE A 232 -4.63 7.83 -13.17
C ILE A 232 -3.82 7.16 -12.08
N ASN A 233 -4.50 6.47 -11.15
CA ASN A 233 -3.90 5.55 -10.20
C ASN A 233 -3.98 4.13 -10.75
N LEU A 234 -2.84 3.56 -11.05
CA LEU A 234 -2.64 2.18 -11.41
C LEU A 234 -2.51 1.36 -10.12
N LEU A 235 -3.55 0.63 -9.76
CA LEU A 235 -3.55 -0.17 -8.55
C LEU A 235 -2.95 -1.55 -8.82
N GLU A 236 -2.05 -2.03 -7.96
CA GLU A 236 -1.61 -3.43 -8.02
C GLU A 236 -2.83 -4.33 -7.86
N PHE A 237 -3.07 -5.18 -8.86
CA PHE A 237 -4.19 -6.11 -8.86
C PHE A 237 -3.96 -7.23 -7.88
N CYS A 238 -5.00 -7.58 -7.11
CA CYS A 238 -4.86 -8.57 -6.05
C CYS A 238 -6.01 -9.58 -6.04
N PHE A 239 -5.71 -10.77 -5.52
CA PHE A 239 -6.68 -11.78 -5.14
C PHE A 239 -7.26 -11.42 -3.76
N PRO A 240 -8.56 -11.15 -3.63
CA PRO A 240 -9.16 -10.64 -2.40
C PRO A 240 -9.53 -11.73 -1.38
N LEU A 241 -8.93 -12.91 -1.46
CA LEU A 241 -9.17 -14.06 -0.58
C LEU A 241 -10.59 -14.66 -0.66
N HIS A 242 -11.28 -14.37 -1.75
CA HIS A 242 -12.56 -14.98 -2.14
C HIS A 242 -12.72 -14.95 -3.66
N ASN A 243 -13.74 -15.64 -4.21
CA ASN A 243 -13.95 -15.80 -5.66
C ASN A 243 -12.78 -16.46 -6.39
N GLU A 244 -12.06 -17.36 -5.73
CA GLU A 244 -10.86 -18.01 -6.27
C GLU A 244 -11.10 -18.66 -7.63
N GLN A 245 -12.31 -19.18 -7.89
CA GLN A 245 -12.65 -19.80 -9.16
C GLN A 245 -12.54 -18.84 -10.35
N GLU A 246 -12.85 -17.54 -10.15
CA GLU A 246 -12.71 -16.54 -11.20
C GLU A 246 -11.25 -16.25 -11.53
N TYR A 247 -10.36 -16.39 -10.55
CA TYR A 247 -8.91 -16.24 -10.73
C TYR A 247 -8.30 -17.46 -11.40
N ILE A 248 -8.68 -18.67 -10.95
CA ILE A 248 -8.23 -19.95 -11.55
C ILE A 248 -8.66 -20.01 -13.02
N LYS A 249 -9.91 -19.70 -13.32
CA LYS A 249 -10.46 -19.70 -14.70
C LYS A 249 -9.71 -18.77 -15.64
N ARG A 250 -9.19 -17.64 -15.13
CA ARG A 250 -8.39 -16.67 -15.89
C ARG A 250 -6.90 -17.00 -15.93
N GLY A 251 -6.48 -18.07 -15.26
CA GLY A 251 -5.08 -18.49 -15.23
C GLY A 251 -4.17 -17.57 -14.40
N PHE A 252 -4.72 -16.80 -13.47
CA PHE A 252 -3.91 -15.92 -12.64
C PHE A 252 -3.08 -16.71 -11.62
N LEU A 253 -1.84 -16.28 -11.44
CA LEU A 253 -0.93 -16.75 -10.41
C LEU A 253 -0.73 -15.67 -9.35
N LEU A 254 -0.50 -16.08 -8.12
CA LEU A 254 -0.14 -15.17 -7.04
C LEU A 254 1.33 -14.74 -7.17
N LYS A 255 1.62 -13.48 -6.86
CA LYS A 255 2.99 -12.95 -6.83
C LYS A 255 3.82 -13.66 -5.77
N PHE A 256 5.08 -14.00 -6.10
CA PHE A 256 6.04 -14.62 -5.19
C PHE A 256 7.31 -13.77 -5.08
N PRO A 257 7.82 -13.46 -3.87
CA PRO A 257 7.14 -13.66 -2.58
C PRO A 257 5.91 -12.73 -2.46
N PRO A 258 4.87 -13.14 -1.72
CA PRO A 258 3.65 -12.34 -1.57
C PRO A 258 3.88 -11.04 -0.77
N PHE A 259 4.86 -11.03 0.11
CA PHE A 259 5.27 -9.87 0.90
C PHE A 259 6.80 -9.81 0.98
N GLU A 260 7.36 -8.62 1.00
CA GLU A 260 8.78 -8.44 1.30
C GLU A 260 9.10 -8.80 2.75
N VAL A 261 8.21 -8.41 3.67
CA VAL A 261 8.26 -8.77 5.09
C VAL A 261 6.91 -9.39 5.47
N PHE A 262 6.94 -10.61 6.00
CA PHE A 262 5.72 -11.31 6.42
C PHE A 262 5.21 -10.75 7.73
N TYR A 263 3.95 -10.26 7.68
CA TYR A 263 3.26 -9.73 8.86
C TYR A 263 1.73 -9.79 8.68
N ASN A 264 1.00 -9.62 9.78
CA ASN A 264 -0.46 -9.52 9.73
C ASN A 264 -0.87 -8.06 9.42
N TYR A 265 -1.01 -7.75 8.13
CA TYR A 265 -1.39 -6.42 7.69
C TYR A 265 -2.89 -6.19 7.79
N TRP A 266 -3.28 -4.98 8.24
CA TRP A 266 -4.69 -4.59 8.41
C TRP A 266 -5.41 -4.35 7.09
N TYR A 267 -4.63 -4.08 6.02
CA TYR A 267 -5.22 -3.86 4.71
C TYR A 267 -5.83 -5.16 4.18
N ALA A 268 -7.17 -5.16 4.02
CA ALA A 268 -7.93 -6.33 3.59
C ALA A 268 -7.94 -6.57 2.07
N GLY A 269 -6.99 -5.98 1.32
CA GLY A 269 -6.96 -6.02 -0.14
C GLY A 269 -6.67 -7.39 -0.74
N GLY A 270 -5.92 -8.22 -0.03
CA GLY A 270 -5.58 -9.57 -0.46
C GLY A 270 -4.12 -9.75 -0.89
N LEU A 271 -3.87 -10.71 -1.77
CA LEU A 271 -2.53 -11.07 -2.27
C LEU A 271 -2.34 -10.55 -3.70
N ALA A 272 -1.18 -9.95 -3.99
CA ALA A 272 -0.86 -9.46 -5.32
C ALA A 272 -0.89 -10.58 -6.36
N ILE A 273 -1.33 -10.24 -7.58
CA ILE A 273 -1.31 -11.13 -8.74
C ILE A 273 -0.01 -10.90 -9.51
N SER A 274 0.66 -12.00 -9.88
CA SER A 274 1.88 -11.97 -10.70
C SER A 274 1.62 -11.28 -12.05
N GLY A 275 2.58 -10.46 -12.48
CA GLY A 275 2.46 -9.67 -13.71
C GLY A 275 1.83 -8.28 -13.54
N SER A 276 1.00 -8.05 -12.52
CA SER A 276 0.34 -6.76 -12.31
C SER A 276 1.33 -5.61 -12.10
N GLU A 277 2.31 -5.79 -11.22
CA GLU A 277 3.36 -4.80 -10.98
C GLU A 277 4.17 -4.51 -12.25
N THR A 278 4.57 -5.56 -12.96
CA THR A 278 5.32 -5.45 -14.22
C THR A 278 4.57 -4.60 -15.25
N GLU A 279 3.29 -4.91 -15.45
CA GLU A 279 2.48 -4.14 -16.38
C GLU A 279 2.27 -2.69 -15.89
N ALA A 280 2.05 -2.47 -14.59
CA ALA A 280 1.91 -1.13 -14.04
C ALA A 280 3.16 -0.28 -14.28
N LEU A 281 4.36 -0.84 -14.04
CA LEU A 281 5.62 -0.16 -14.29
C LEU A 281 5.86 0.08 -15.80
N SER A 282 5.46 -0.86 -16.66
CA SER A 282 5.51 -0.67 -18.11
C SER A 282 4.58 0.44 -18.59
N LEU A 283 3.41 0.60 -17.97
CA LEU A 283 2.47 1.68 -18.25
C LEU A 283 3.01 3.06 -17.79
N LEU A 284 3.75 3.12 -16.67
CA LEU A 284 4.48 4.33 -16.31
C LEU A 284 5.53 4.69 -17.36
N GLN A 285 6.32 3.70 -17.79
CA GLN A 285 7.34 3.93 -18.84
C GLN A 285 6.68 4.37 -20.14
N PHE A 286 5.62 3.70 -20.58
CA PHE A 286 4.82 4.08 -21.73
C PHE A 286 4.35 5.53 -21.64
N ALA A 287 3.79 5.96 -20.52
CA ALA A 287 3.31 7.33 -20.34
C ALA A 287 4.44 8.36 -20.45
N LYS A 288 5.65 8.02 -19.96
CA LYS A 288 6.85 8.85 -20.12
C LYS A 288 7.30 8.93 -21.56
N ASP A 289 7.34 7.80 -22.28
CA ASP A 289 7.81 7.70 -23.66
C ASP A 289 6.85 8.38 -24.65
N GLU A 290 5.53 8.28 -24.42
CA GLU A 290 4.51 8.99 -25.20
C GLU A 290 4.39 10.47 -24.82
N GLY A 291 5.02 10.91 -23.72
CA GLY A 291 4.97 12.29 -23.27
C GLY A 291 3.59 12.70 -22.76
N LEU A 292 2.84 11.78 -22.15
CA LEU A 292 1.54 12.07 -21.54
C LEU A 292 1.70 13.17 -20.47
N LYS A 293 0.73 14.05 -20.38
CA LYS A 293 0.75 15.22 -19.47
C LYS A 293 0.06 14.94 -18.15
N MET A 294 -0.93 14.04 -18.14
CA MET A 294 -1.62 13.65 -16.90
C MET A 294 -0.66 12.95 -15.95
N GLY A 295 -1.00 12.97 -14.66
CA GLY A 295 -0.30 12.19 -13.64
C GLY A 295 -0.54 10.69 -13.83
N VAL A 296 0.51 9.88 -13.76
CA VAL A 296 0.40 8.42 -13.72
C VAL A 296 1.10 7.92 -12.46
N HIS A 297 0.36 7.28 -11.58
CA HIS A 297 0.83 6.86 -10.27
C HIS A 297 0.55 5.37 -10.06
N TYR A 298 1.59 4.57 -9.82
CA TYR A 298 1.45 3.19 -9.40
C TYR A 298 1.30 3.11 -7.88
N CYS A 299 0.24 2.45 -7.42
CA CYS A 299 -0.03 2.21 -6.00
C CYS A 299 0.04 0.71 -5.71
N SER A 300 1.21 0.24 -5.22
CA SER A 300 1.42 -1.16 -4.85
C SER A 300 0.67 -1.56 -3.57
N LEU A 301 0.50 -2.86 -3.34
CA LEU A 301 0.00 -3.37 -2.06
C LEU A 301 0.98 -3.07 -0.92
N ALA A 302 2.28 -3.16 -1.19
CA ALA A 302 3.30 -2.80 -0.20
C ALA A 302 3.12 -1.35 0.26
N ASN A 303 2.88 -0.39 -0.66
CA ASN A 303 2.59 1.00 -0.29
C ASN A 303 1.35 1.14 0.62
N LYS A 304 0.34 0.28 0.44
CA LYS A 304 -0.87 0.31 1.28
C LYS A 304 -0.64 -0.21 2.70
N HIS A 305 0.39 -1.00 2.93
CA HIS A 305 0.79 -1.48 4.25
C HIS A 305 1.59 -0.42 5.05
N LEU A 306 2.22 0.53 4.38
CA LEU A 306 3.12 1.51 5.00
C LEU A 306 2.46 2.31 6.14
N GLY A 307 1.20 2.68 5.99
CA GLY A 307 0.49 3.44 7.02
C GLY A 307 0.31 2.68 8.34
N GLN A 308 0.20 1.36 8.30
CA GLN A 308 0.19 0.51 9.49
C GLN A 308 1.58 0.48 10.13
N ILE A 309 2.61 0.15 9.33
CA ILE A 309 4.00 0.03 9.79
C ILE A 309 4.45 1.36 10.42
N TYR A 310 4.19 2.47 9.74
CA TYR A 310 4.49 3.82 10.24
C TYR A 310 3.86 4.07 11.62
N ARG A 311 2.55 3.86 11.75
CA ARG A 311 1.84 4.11 13.01
C ARG A 311 2.33 3.24 14.15
N GLN A 312 2.64 1.98 13.90
CA GLN A 312 3.15 1.08 14.91
C GLN A 312 4.56 1.49 15.36
N ASN A 313 5.46 1.76 14.42
CA ASN A 313 6.87 2.04 14.71
C ASN A 313 7.16 3.49 15.13
N THR A 314 6.20 4.42 14.99
CA THR A 314 6.31 5.79 15.52
C THR A 314 5.54 6.01 16.81
N ALA A 315 4.85 4.98 17.32
CA ALA A 315 4.10 5.06 18.56
C ALA A 315 5.00 5.23 19.79
N TYR A 316 6.28 4.85 19.69
CA TYR A 316 7.26 4.90 20.76
C TYR A 316 8.60 5.42 20.26
N PRO A 317 9.43 6.01 21.13
CA PRO A 317 10.78 6.44 20.79
C PRO A 317 11.62 5.27 20.25
N THR A 318 12.38 5.53 19.21
CA THR A 318 13.35 4.59 18.64
C THR A 318 14.60 4.56 19.51
N GLU A 319 15.11 3.37 19.80
CA GLU A 319 16.36 3.19 20.54
C GLU A 319 17.57 3.54 19.66
N LYS A 320 18.69 3.90 20.29
CA LYS A 320 19.87 4.40 19.57
C LYS A 320 20.55 3.36 18.67
N TRP A 321 20.37 2.08 18.93
CA TRP A 321 20.87 0.98 18.08
C TRP A 321 19.92 0.60 16.95
N GLN A 322 18.73 1.23 16.87
CA GLN A 322 17.73 0.99 15.86
C GLN A 322 17.76 2.07 14.79
N TYR A 323 17.46 1.70 13.57
CA TYR A 323 17.26 2.58 12.43
C TYR A 323 15.79 2.55 11.98
N PHE A 324 15.13 3.70 12.04
CA PHE A 324 13.80 3.84 11.44
C PHE A 324 13.95 4.16 9.95
N SER A 325 13.63 3.20 9.09
CA SER A 325 13.80 3.34 7.65
C SER A 325 12.74 4.29 7.05
N PRO A 326 13.13 5.34 6.34
CA PRO A 326 12.18 6.22 5.65
C PRO A 326 11.56 5.58 4.41
N LYS A 327 12.09 4.45 3.92
CA LYS A 327 11.59 3.74 2.74
C LYS A 327 10.36 2.91 3.04
N ASP A 328 10.42 2.13 4.12
CA ASP A 328 9.43 1.10 4.44
C ASP A 328 8.89 1.20 5.87
N TYR A 329 9.40 2.15 6.65
CA TYR A 329 9.03 2.45 8.04
C TYR A 329 9.25 1.31 9.04
N PHE A 330 9.95 0.23 8.65
CA PHE A 330 10.41 -0.75 9.62
C PHE A 330 11.53 -0.20 10.49
N LEU A 331 11.58 -0.67 11.74
CA LEU A 331 12.76 -0.53 12.56
C LEU A 331 13.76 -1.61 12.13
N LYS A 332 15.00 -1.23 11.91
CA LYS A 332 16.05 -2.14 11.44
C LYS A 332 17.27 -2.09 12.35
N THR A 333 17.92 -3.23 12.54
CA THR A 333 19.19 -3.36 13.27
C THR A 333 20.17 -4.21 12.47
N ALA A 334 21.45 -3.94 12.62
CA ALA A 334 22.48 -4.91 12.29
C ALA A 334 22.60 -5.91 13.43
N LYS A 335 22.68 -7.20 13.15
CA LYS A 335 22.65 -8.27 14.14
C LYS A 335 23.73 -9.31 13.88
N VAL A 336 24.43 -9.69 14.92
CA VAL A 336 25.46 -10.74 14.88
C VAL A 336 25.21 -11.77 15.97
N PHE A 337 25.72 -12.98 15.76
CA PHE A 337 25.42 -14.13 16.61
C PHE A 337 26.70 -14.87 17.01
N GLY A 338 26.64 -15.60 18.12
CA GLY A 338 27.64 -16.54 18.55
C GLY A 338 29.03 -15.91 18.79
N ASP A 339 30.08 -16.51 18.27
CA ASP A 339 31.47 -16.06 18.45
C ASP A 339 31.74 -14.68 17.85
N ASP A 340 30.92 -14.22 16.90
CA ASP A 340 31.08 -12.90 16.29
C ASP A 340 30.66 -11.78 17.24
N VAL A 341 29.86 -12.06 18.29
CA VAL A 341 29.47 -11.07 19.31
C VAL A 341 30.69 -10.43 19.97
N LEU A 342 31.66 -11.25 20.44
CA LEU A 342 32.87 -10.74 21.10
C LEU A 342 33.75 -9.93 20.14
N LYS A 343 33.87 -10.38 18.88
CA LYS A 343 34.65 -9.65 17.86
C LYS A 343 34.02 -8.30 17.56
N VAL A 344 32.69 -8.26 17.41
CA VAL A 344 31.92 -7.02 17.15
C VAL A 344 32.04 -6.06 18.32
N LYS A 345 31.87 -6.51 19.56
CA LYS A 345 32.06 -5.67 20.77
C LYS A 345 33.41 -4.99 20.77
N LYS A 346 34.50 -5.75 20.47
CA LYS A 346 35.83 -5.20 20.40
C LYS A 346 35.98 -4.11 19.35
N ILE A 347 35.52 -4.36 18.12
CA ILE A 347 35.57 -3.39 17.01
C ILE A 347 34.73 -2.15 17.30
N LEU A 348 33.51 -2.30 17.85
CA LEU A 348 32.68 -1.18 18.27
C LEU A 348 33.36 -0.31 19.31
N SER A 349 33.98 -0.94 20.34
CA SER A 349 34.74 -0.25 21.38
C SER A 349 35.94 0.52 20.82
N GLU A 350 36.74 -0.09 19.95
CA GLU A 350 37.85 0.55 19.25
C GLU A 350 37.45 1.77 18.42
N ASN A 351 36.19 1.81 17.96
CA ASN A 351 35.60 2.93 17.23
C ASN A 351 34.77 3.88 18.12
N ASN A 352 34.85 3.76 19.45
CA ASN A 352 34.09 4.56 20.43
C ASN A 352 32.58 4.45 20.26
N ILE A 353 32.05 3.31 19.82
CA ILE A 353 30.61 3.03 19.67
C ILE A 353 30.18 2.21 20.89
N SER A 354 29.33 2.79 21.72
CA SER A 354 28.77 2.16 22.93
C SER A 354 27.25 1.87 22.81
N GLU A 355 26.64 2.27 21.72
CA GLU A 355 25.19 2.19 21.51
C GLU A 355 24.85 0.89 20.77
N TYR A 356 24.67 -0.19 21.52
CA TYR A 356 24.24 -1.50 21.06
C TYR A 356 23.37 -2.19 22.12
N SER A 357 22.65 -3.21 21.72
CA SER A 357 21.89 -4.11 22.60
C SER A 357 22.47 -5.52 22.53
N GLU A 358 22.54 -6.18 23.66
CA GLU A 358 23.04 -7.56 23.78
C GLU A 358 21.99 -8.44 24.42
N ASN A 359 21.87 -9.65 23.91
CA ASN A 359 21.00 -10.67 24.47
C ASN A 359 21.82 -11.93 24.75
N ASP A 360 22.13 -12.15 26.02
CA ASP A 360 22.97 -13.28 26.49
C ASP A 360 22.22 -14.62 26.34
N GLU A 361 20.89 -14.65 26.51
CA GLU A 361 20.08 -15.85 26.40
C GLU A 361 20.14 -16.48 25.00
N PHE A 362 20.05 -15.61 23.97
CA PHE A 362 20.07 -16.04 22.57
C PHE A 362 21.43 -15.77 21.90
N ASN A 363 22.42 -15.34 22.64
CA ASN A 363 23.79 -15.08 22.21
C ASN A 363 23.86 -14.25 20.91
N PHE A 364 23.25 -13.05 20.93
CA PHE A 364 23.34 -12.09 19.85
C PHE A 364 23.59 -10.66 20.34
N LEU A 365 24.11 -9.83 19.44
CA LEU A 365 24.29 -8.40 19.64
C LEU A 365 23.70 -7.64 18.45
N GLU A 366 23.01 -6.55 18.77
CA GLU A 366 22.38 -5.64 17.78
C GLU A 366 22.96 -4.24 17.90
N PHE A 367 23.22 -3.63 16.75
CA PHE A 367 23.73 -2.28 16.65
C PHE A 367 23.14 -1.53 15.45
N HIS A 368 23.30 -0.21 15.43
CA HIS A 368 22.74 0.63 14.37
C HIS A 368 23.38 0.29 13.00
N PRO A 369 22.58 0.05 11.95
CA PRO A 369 23.08 -0.39 10.63
C PRO A 369 24.10 0.56 9.98
N LYS A 370 24.12 1.85 10.34
CA LYS A 370 25.13 2.80 9.82
C LYS A 370 26.57 2.38 10.09
N TYR A 371 26.79 1.50 11.08
CA TYR A 371 28.10 1.00 11.44
C TYR A 371 28.51 -0.26 10.69
N ILE A 372 27.66 -0.85 9.87
CA ILE A 372 27.99 -2.05 9.06
C ILE A 372 29.29 -1.88 8.27
N PRO A 373 29.56 -0.76 7.58
CA PRO A 373 30.81 -0.59 6.82
C PRO A 373 32.10 -0.65 7.66
N THR A 374 32.02 -0.42 8.97
CA THR A 374 33.18 -0.53 9.89
C THR A 374 33.77 -1.95 9.90
N PHE A 375 32.98 -2.95 9.53
CA PHE A 375 33.36 -4.37 9.53
C PHE A 375 33.89 -4.90 8.20
N THR A 376 34.18 -4.03 7.22
CA THR A 376 34.58 -4.40 5.86
C THR A 376 35.81 -5.32 5.80
N ASN A 377 36.74 -5.16 6.74
CA ASN A 377 38.00 -5.93 6.79
C ASN A 377 37.94 -7.07 7.82
N SER A 378 36.78 -7.48 8.26
CA SER A 378 36.58 -8.55 9.23
C SER A 378 35.91 -9.77 8.60
N ASP A 379 36.15 -10.95 9.19
CA ASP A 379 35.44 -12.19 8.85
C ASP A 379 34.20 -12.35 9.74
N ILE A 380 33.33 -11.30 9.75
CA ILE A 380 32.12 -11.25 10.55
C ILE A 380 30.92 -11.31 9.61
N GLN A 381 29.94 -12.12 9.99
CA GLN A 381 28.68 -12.22 9.26
C GLN A 381 27.58 -11.40 9.95
N ILE A 382 27.03 -10.46 9.22
CA ILE A 382 26.04 -9.52 9.73
C ILE A 382 24.68 -9.82 9.10
N GLY A 383 23.67 -9.99 9.94
CA GLY A 383 22.26 -9.97 9.55
C GLY A 383 21.67 -8.57 9.62
N LEU A 384 20.75 -8.25 8.74
CA LEU A 384 19.88 -7.08 8.83
C LEU A 384 18.51 -7.56 9.29
N SER A 385 18.11 -7.16 10.50
CA SER A 385 16.81 -7.54 11.09
C SER A 385 15.78 -6.44 10.90
N TYR A 386 14.52 -6.84 10.68
CA TYR A 386 13.35 -5.99 10.49
C TYR A 386 12.39 -6.18 11.65
N TYR A 387 11.98 -5.09 12.27
CA TYR A 387 11.12 -5.10 13.45
C TYR A 387 9.87 -4.27 13.27
N ILE A 388 8.84 -4.68 14.01
CA ILE A 388 7.62 -3.90 14.20
C ILE A 388 7.29 -3.82 15.70
N THR A 389 6.80 -2.66 16.12
CA THR A 389 6.32 -2.45 17.48
C THR A 389 4.88 -2.95 17.60
N GLU A 390 4.64 -3.83 18.56
CA GLU A 390 3.32 -4.34 18.94
C GLU A 390 2.99 -3.94 20.37
N ILE A 391 1.71 -3.76 20.65
CA ILE A 391 1.20 -3.56 22.00
C ILE A 391 0.33 -4.76 22.35
N LYS A 392 0.66 -5.45 23.43
CA LYS A 392 -0.12 -6.56 23.97
C LYS A 392 -0.34 -6.33 25.47
N GLU A 393 -1.59 -6.32 25.88
CA GLU A 393 -1.99 -6.14 27.30
C GLU A 393 -1.40 -4.87 27.95
N GLY A 394 -1.16 -3.80 27.15
CA GLY A 394 -0.58 -2.56 27.61
C GLY A 394 0.94 -2.52 27.62
N GLU A 395 1.60 -3.63 27.33
CA GLU A 395 3.06 -3.71 27.21
C GLU A 395 3.52 -3.58 25.76
N ILE A 396 4.72 -3.02 25.57
CA ILE A 396 5.33 -2.77 24.27
C ILE A 396 6.27 -3.93 23.94
N PHE A 397 6.08 -4.53 22.78
CA PHE A 397 6.91 -5.60 22.27
C PHE A 397 7.54 -5.17 20.94
N LEU A 398 8.83 -5.39 20.80
CA LEU A 398 9.53 -5.29 19.54
C LEU A 398 9.60 -6.68 18.91
N ARG A 399 8.81 -6.89 17.86
CA ARG A 399 8.74 -8.18 17.17
C ARG A 399 9.62 -8.19 15.94
N GLU A 400 10.60 -9.10 15.92
CA GLU A 400 11.38 -9.39 14.72
C GLU A 400 10.51 -10.15 13.71
N LEU A 401 10.52 -9.68 12.46
CA LEU A 401 9.71 -10.22 11.38
C LEU A 401 10.55 -10.92 10.31
N LYS A 402 11.78 -10.45 10.11
CA LYS A 402 12.69 -10.94 9.09
C LYS A 402 14.12 -10.68 9.50
N ILE A 403 15.01 -11.56 9.13
CA ILE A 403 16.45 -11.32 9.11
C ILE A 403 17.00 -11.76 7.76
N GLN A 404 17.89 -10.97 7.18
CA GLN A 404 18.56 -11.28 5.93
C GLN A 404 20.06 -11.02 6.05
N GLU A 405 20.89 -11.80 5.36
CA GLU A 405 22.33 -11.60 5.36
C GLU A 405 22.72 -10.33 4.60
N VAL A 406 23.67 -9.58 5.14
CA VAL A 406 24.29 -8.46 4.44
C VAL A 406 25.41 -9.00 3.54
N ALA A 407 25.07 -9.33 2.30
CA ALA A 407 25.97 -10.04 1.37
C ALA A 407 27.25 -9.27 1.00
N LYS A 408 27.28 -7.94 1.09
CA LYS A 408 28.41 -7.07 0.70
C LYS A 408 28.60 -5.94 1.71
N ILE A 409 29.24 -6.22 2.83
CA ILE A 409 29.51 -5.24 3.90
C ILE A 409 30.19 -3.98 3.35
N ALA A 410 31.21 -4.11 2.49
CA ALA A 410 31.95 -3.00 1.90
C ALA A 410 31.12 -2.08 0.97
N LYS A 411 29.99 -2.56 0.48
CA LYS A 411 29.08 -1.80 -0.42
C LYS A 411 27.77 -1.42 0.27
N PHE A 412 27.63 -1.73 1.53
CA PHE A 412 26.42 -1.41 2.28
C PHE A 412 26.26 0.10 2.45
N SER A 413 25.09 0.61 2.13
CA SER A 413 24.70 2.00 2.42
C SER A 413 23.41 2.03 3.22
N ILE A 414 23.36 2.86 4.25
CA ILE A 414 22.14 3.09 5.04
C ILE A 414 21.00 3.63 4.19
N SER A 415 21.32 4.31 3.08
CA SER A 415 20.33 4.81 2.11
C SER A 415 19.67 3.70 1.29
N ASP A 416 20.19 2.48 1.31
CA ASP A 416 19.64 1.36 0.55
C ASP A 416 18.54 0.62 1.30
N ILE A 417 18.40 0.88 2.60
CA ILE A 417 17.46 0.18 3.50
C ILE A 417 16.39 1.09 4.12
#